data_4f0c04cfae8060c4a827e777e69450fd
#
_entry.id   4f0c04cfae8060c4a827e777e69450fd
#
_cell.length_a   1.000
_cell.length_b   1.000
_cell.length_c   1.000
_cell.angle_alpha   90.00
_cell.angle_beta   90.00
_cell.angle_gamma   90.00
#
_symmetry.space_group_name_H-M   'P 1'
#
loop_
_entity.id
_entity.type
_entity.pdbx_description
1 polymer ?
#
loop_
_entity_poly.entity_id
_entity_poly.type
_entity_poly.pdbx_seq_one_letter_code
_entity_poly.pdbx_strand_id
1 'polypeptide(L)'
;MTEQTPTEQIQTEQAATEQSQRESASHDQQRPQALLDLMATGWAERLGVTPELHPAAPYRAARRSALAARFPDEWLVVPSGGFKVRANDTDFRFRPGTEFTHLVGSTEPDAVLVLDPQGEAVLYQAPSWDRSTPEFFTSRLGELWVGPRPTLAHTAALLGVSTRPLEELEKLQGTRARIVRGYDARVEALLDTESERDGELAGYLSELRLVKDDYEVAQLQEAVDATVRGFEDVVRGLPEAQATSERWAEGVFGLRARVEGNDVGYGSICAAGAHACTLHWTDNDGPVRAGELILLDMGVEGRELYTADVTRTLPVGGTFTPRQREVYTLVFQSQEAAFAACRPGVDFLAPHRAAMQVLAHGLQRMGIVASAEDVLDEDDKRYTRWTLHGVSHMLGLDVHDCAHAREQQYKKGTLQPGYVLTIEPGLYFQPDDLLVPEDLRGIGVRIEDDVLVTADGCRNLSAALPRDPGEVEAWMAGLQHRGPGDGAVKPVR
;
A
#
# COMPACT_ATOMS: atom_id res chain seq x y z
N MET A 1 20.22 16.83 -29.11
CA MET A 1 21.23 16.23 -28.21
C MET A 1 21.21 17.08 -26.96
N THR A 2 20.41 16.71 -26.00
CA THR A 2 20.38 17.34 -24.66
C THR A 2 21.53 16.75 -23.87
N GLU A 3 22.50 17.57 -23.50
CA GLU A 3 23.58 17.18 -22.58
C GLU A 3 22.93 16.80 -21.24
N GLN A 4 23.17 15.55 -20.82
CA GLN A 4 22.82 15.10 -19.48
C GLN A 4 23.55 15.97 -18.45
N THR A 5 22.87 16.37 -17.41
CA THR A 5 23.52 17.13 -16.35
C THR A 5 24.59 16.28 -15.65
N PRO A 6 25.66 16.90 -15.11
CA PRO A 6 26.71 16.16 -14.40
C PRO A 6 26.18 15.28 -13.26
N THR A 7 25.05 15.64 -12.67
CA THR A 7 24.38 14.89 -11.60
C THR A 7 23.73 13.61 -12.12
N GLU A 8 23.12 13.64 -13.32
CA GLU A 8 22.51 12.47 -13.96
C GLU A 8 23.57 11.47 -14.44
N GLN A 9 24.71 11.96 -14.97
CA GLN A 9 25.84 11.10 -15.33
C GLN A 9 26.43 10.41 -14.10
N ILE A 10 26.61 11.11 -12.98
CA ILE A 10 27.12 10.54 -11.74
C ILE A 10 26.15 9.47 -11.18
N GLN A 11 24.84 9.69 -11.24
CA GLN A 11 23.86 8.70 -10.79
C GLN A 11 23.84 7.45 -11.67
N THR A 12 24.00 7.61 -12.98
CA THR A 12 24.06 6.48 -13.93
C THR A 12 25.35 5.68 -13.78
N GLU A 13 26.49 6.35 -13.59
CA GLU A 13 27.76 5.68 -13.31
C GLU A 13 27.80 5.01 -11.94
N GLN A 14 27.20 5.61 -10.93
CA GLN A 14 27.07 4.98 -9.60
C GLN A 14 26.18 3.74 -9.66
N ALA A 15 25.03 3.79 -10.34
CA ALA A 15 24.14 2.64 -10.49
C ALA A 15 24.82 1.50 -11.27
N ALA A 16 25.57 1.80 -12.35
CA ALA A 16 26.33 0.81 -13.10
C ALA A 16 27.51 0.23 -12.29
N THR A 17 28.17 1.06 -11.46
CA THR A 17 29.27 0.64 -10.60
C THR A 17 28.78 -0.23 -9.43
N GLU A 18 27.64 0.13 -8.82
CA GLU A 18 26.99 -0.66 -7.77
C GLU A 18 26.50 -2.01 -8.30
N GLN A 19 25.99 -2.05 -9.52
CA GLN A 19 25.56 -3.29 -10.16
C GLN A 19 26.73 -4.20 -10.50
N SER A 20 27.84 -3.64 -11.03
CA SER A 20 29.10 -4.37 -11.27
C SER A 20 29.72 -4.88 -9.97
N GLN A 21 29.66 -4.11 -8.88
CA GLN A 21 30.11 -4.56 -7.56
C GLN A 21 29.21 -5.64 -6.96
N ARG A 22 27.90 -5.66 -7.26
CA ARG A 22 26.97 -6.73 -6.87
C ARG A 22 27.27 -8.04 -7.58
N GLU A 23 27.65 -7.99 -8.86
CA GLU A 23 28.05 -9.15 -9.65
C GLU A 23 29.39 -9.75 -9.15
N SER A 24 30.25 -8.95 -8.55
CA SER A 24 31.56 -9.39 -8.00
C SER A 24 31.52 -9.82 -6.52
N ALA A 25 30.37 -9.79 -5.86
CA ALA A 25 30.24 -10.22 -4.48
C ALA A 25 30.39 -11.75 -4.33
N SER A 26 30.70 -12.22 -3.15
CA SER A 26 31.21 -13.55 -2.73
C SER A 26 30.58 -14.81 -3.35
N HIS A 27 29.53 -14.70 -4.15
CA HIS A 27 28.84 -15.79 -4.82
C HIS A 27 29.44 -16.15 -6.19
N ASP A 28 30.23 -15.26 -6.81
CA ASP A 28 30.82 -15.45 -8.15
C ASP A 28 32.22 -16.16 -8.17
N GLN A 29 32.51 -16.91 -7.13
CA GLN A 29 33.71 -17.72 -7.13
C GLN A 29 33.64 -18.75 -8.26
N GLN A 30 34.72 -18.82 -9.07
CA GLN A 30 34.87 -19.88 -10.07
C GLN A 30 34.75 -21.24 -9.41
N ARG A 31 33.73 -21.99 -9.80
CA ARG A 31 33.46 -23.32 -9.26
C ARG A 31 34.29 -24.36 -10.04
N PRO A 32 34.95 -25.33 -9.36
CA PRO A 32 35.63 -26.41 -10.05
C PRO A 32 34.67 -27.20 -10.95
N GLN A 33 35.14 -27.60 -12.16
CA GLN A 33 34.31 -28.33 -13.13
C GLN A 33 33.70 -29.62 -12.52
N ALA A 34 34.47 -30.34 -11.68
CA ALA A 34 33.97 -31.55 -11.01
C ALA A 34 32.76 -31.29 -10.11
N LEU A 35 32.67 -30.09 -9.50
CA LEU A 35 31.48 -29.70 -8.73
C LEU A 35 30.30 -29.39 -9.66
N LEU A 36 30.55 -28.68 -10.79
CA LEU A 36 29.51 -28.39 -11.77
C LEU A 36 28.91 -29.68 -12.32
N ASP A 37 29.77 -30.65 -12.68
CA ASP A 37 29.32 -31.95 -13.19
C ASP A 37 28.51 -32.75 -12.14
N LEU A 38 28.93 -32.73 -10.87
CA LEU A 38 28.20 -33.38 -9.78
C LEU A 38 26.85 -32.74 -9.57
N MET A 39 26.80 -31.42 -9.56
CA MET A 39 25.54 -30.67 -9.30
C MET A 39 24.53 -30.80 -10.43
N ALA A 40 24.96 -31.09 -11.65
CA ALA A 40 24.07 -31.30 -12.81
C ALA A 40 23.43 -32.70 -12.83
N THR A 41 23.77 -33.62 -11.91
CA THR A 41 23.35 -35.02 -11.97
C THR A 41 22.65 -35.49 -10.70
N GLY A 42 21.91 -36.59 -10.81
CA GLY A 42 21.33 -37.26 -9.64
C GLY A 42 20.03 -36.60 -9.09
N TRP A 43 19.40 -35.72 -9.82
CA TRP A 43 18.12 -35.15 -9.45
C TRP A 43 16.94 -35.98 -9.96
N ALA A 44 15.89 -36.10 -9.16
CA ALA A 44 14.63 -36.70 -9.60
C ALA A 44 13.97 -35.79 -10.67
N GLU A 45 13.30 -36.44 -11.61
CA GLU A 45 12.45 -35.77 -12.59
C GLU A 45 11.34 -34.96 -11.89
N ARG A 46 11.14 -33.73 -12.31
CA ARG A 46 10.03 -32.90 -11.86
C ARG A 46 8.86 -33.04 -12.84
N LEU A 47 7.78 -33.55 -12.35
CA LEU A 47 6.52 -33.53 -13.08
C LEU A 47 6.00 -32.07 -13.03
N GLY A 48 5.97 -31.44 -14.19
CA GLY A 48 5.38 -30.10 -14.34
C GLY A 48 3.86 -30.17 -14.10
N VAL A 49 3.35 -29.38 -13.17
CA VAL A 49 1.90 -29.17 -12.99
C VAL A 49 1.50 -27.93 -13.78
N THR A 50 0.55 -28.07 -14.70
CA THR A 50 -0.06 -26.91 -15.34
C THR A 50 -0.99 -26.25 -14.33
N PRO A 51 -0.79 -24.97 -13.98
CA PRO A 51 -1.63 -24.29 -13.01
C PRO A 51 -3.02 -24.02 -13.61
N GLU A 52 -4.01 -23.85 -12.76
CA GLU A 52 -5.26 -23.25 -13.13
C GLU A 52 -5.04 -21.76 -13.43
N LEU A 53 -5.87 -21.20 -14.31
CA LEU A 53 -5.84 -19.77 -14.62
C LEU A 53 -6.18 -18.97 -13.37
N HIS A 54 -5.36 -17.96 -13.07
CA HIS A 54 -5.56 -17.10 -11.90
C HIS A 54 -6.91 -16.35 -11.99
N PRO A 55 -7.69 -16.28 -10.89
CA PRO A 55 -9.00 -15.60 -10.91
C PRO A 55 -8.95 -14.14 -11.40
N ALA A 56 -7.86 -13.43 -11.15
CA ALA A 56 -7.66 -12.06 -11.65
C ALA A 56 -7.34 -11.97 -13.16
N ALA A 57 -6.99 -13.05 -13.83
CA ALA A 57 -6.49 -13.01 -15.21
C ALA A 57 -7.48 -12.35 -16.21
N PRO A 58 -8.81 -12.60 -16.14
CA PRO A 58 -9.77 -11.91 -17.02
C PRO A 58 -9.81 -10.40 -16.79
N TYR A 59 -9.75 -9.95 -15.54
CA TYR A 59 -9.72 -8.53 -15.17
C TYR A 59 -8.44 -7.85 -15.66
N ARG A 60 -7.29 -8.47 -15.42
CA ARG A 60 -5.99 -7.99 -15.91
C ARG A 60 -5.94 -7.93 -17.44
N ALA A 61 -6.53 -8.89 -18.13
CA ALA A 61 -6.65 -8.86 -19.60
C ALA A 61 -7.50 -7.68 -20.10
N ALA A 62 -8.64 -7.40 -19.44
CA ALA A 62 -9.48 -6.24 -19.76
C ALA A 62 -8.73 -4.92 -19.55
N ARG A 63 -7.94 -4.80 -18.47
CA ARG A 63 -7.11 -3.62 -18.20
C ARG A 63 -6.02 -3.42 -19.25
N ARG A 64 -5.34 -4.49 -19.69
CA ARG A 64 -4.36 -4.43 -20.81
C ARG A 64 -5.04 -4.01 -22.12
N SER A 65 -6.23 -4.51 -22.39
CA SER A 65 -7.01 -4.11 -23.59
C SER A 65 -7.41 -2.63 -23.54
N ALA A 66 -7.83 -2.13 -22.38
CA ALA A 66 -8.14 -0.71 -22.19
C ALA A 66 -6.89 0.17 -22.38
N LEU A 67 -5.73 -0.29 -21.89
CA LEU A 67 -4.46 0.40 -22.06
C LEU A 67 -4.05 0.47 -23.53
N ALA A 68 -4.13 -0.64 -24.28
CA ALA A 68 -3.83 -0.67 -25.71
C ALA A 68 -4.79 0.23 -26.53
N ALA A 69 -6.08 0.22 -26.18
CA ALA A 69 -7.07 1.08 -26.84
C ALA A 69 -6.82 2.58 -26.59
N ARG A 70 -6.22 2.95 -25.44
CA ARG A 70 -5.89 4.34 -25.11
C ARG A 70 -4.69 4.88 -25.88
N PHE A 71 -3.73 4.01 -26.21
CA PHE A 71 -2.50 4.35 -26.93
C PHE A 71 -2.33 3.44 -28.17
N PRO A 72 -3.22 3.61 -29.19
CA PRO A 72 -3.17 2.77 -30.38
C PRO A 72 -1.86 3.00 -31.15
N ASP A 73 -1.40 1.96 -31.81
CA ASP A 73 -0.19 1.96 -32.65
C ASP A 73 1.12 2.32 -31.91
N GLU A 74 1.14 2.19 -30.57
CA GLU A 74 2.30 2.51 -29.75
C GLU A 74 2.86 1.28 -28.99
N TRP A 75 4.17 1.24 -28.79
CA TRP A 75 4.79 0.33 -27.84
C TRP A 75 4.63 0.87 -26.43
N LEU A 76 4.14 0.01 -25.52
CA LEU A 76 3.93 0.35 -24.10
C LEU A 76 4.72 -0.61 -23.24
N VAL A 77 5.55 -0.09 -22.33
CA VAL A 77 6.49 -0.87 -21.53
C VAL A 77 6.26 -0.59 -20.05
N VAL A 78 6.02 -1.63 -19.27
CA VAL A 78 5.74 -1.54 -17.84
C VAL A 78 6.64 -2.52 -17.09
N PRO A 79 7.78 -2.05 -16.53
CA PRO A 79 8.66 -2.89 -15.73
C PRO A 79 8.08 -3.20 -14.34
N SER A 80 8.40 -4.38 -13.80
CA SER A 80 8.08 -4.73 -12.40
C SER A 80 9.00 -4.04 -11.40
N GLY A 81 10.18 -3.63 -11.83
CA GLY A 81 11.29 -3.25 -10.96
C GLY A 81 12.09 -4.45 -10.47
N GLY A 82 13.19 -4.17 -9.79
CA GLY A 82 14.10 -5.14 -9.23
C GLY A 82 14.25 -5.04 -7.71
N PHE A 83 15.08 -5.90 -7.14
CA PHE A 83 15.41 -5.85 -5.73
C PHE A 83 16.08 -4.52 -5.34
N LYS A 84 15.74 -4.01 -4.16
CA LYS A 84 16.40 -2.85 -3.54
C LYS A 84 17.29 -3.33 -2.42
N VAL A 85 18.55 -2.91 -2.43
CA VAL A 85 19.51 -3.26 -1.38
C VAL A 85 19.05 -2.73 -0.03
N ARG A 86 19.03 -3.62 0.96
CA ARG A 86 18.85 -3.27 2.36
C ARG A 86 20.20 -2.98 3.02
N ALA A 87 21.16 -3.91 2.86
CA ALA A 87 22.52 -3.79 3.39
C ALA A 87 23.46 -4.79 2.69
N ASN A 88 24.59 -4.33 2.15
CA ASN A 88 25.58 -5.15 1.44
C ASN A 88 24.96 -6.04 0.35
N ASP A 89 24.93 -7.33 0.58
CA ASP A 89 24.41 -8.38 -0.29
C ASP A 89 23.01 -8.87 0.08
N THR A 90 22.34 -8.20 1.02
CA THR A 90 20.96 -8.48 1.41
C THR A 90 20.01 -7.43 0.85
N ASP A 91 18.87 -7.88 0.35
CA ASP A 91 17.84 -7.03 -0.23
C ASP A 91 16.63 -6.90 0.69
N PHE A 92 15.87 -5.81 0.52
CA PHE A 92 14.50 -5.75 1.02
C PHE A 92 13.64 -6.79 0.30
N ARG A 93 12.55 -7.22 0.94
CA ARG A 93 11.55 -8.06 0.26
C ARG A 93 11.08 -7.34 -1.00
N PHE A 94 11.05 -8.08 -2.11
CA PHE A 94 10.60 -7.54 -3.37
C PHE A 94 9.09 -7.30 -3.35
N ARG A 95 8.71 -6.12 -3.81
CA ARG A 95 7.34 -5.74 -4.15
C ARG A 95 7.36 -5.14 -5.56
N PRO A 96 6.64 -5.72 -6.52
CA PRO A 96 6.60 -5.18 -7.88
C PRO A 96 5.90 -3.83 -7.92
N GLY A 97 6.20 -3.05 -8.95
CA GLY A 97 5.53 -1.77 -9.19
C GLY A 97 4.02 -1.92 -9.30
N THR A 98 3.31 -0.92 -8.84
CA THR A 98 1.84 -0.92 -8.76
C THR A 98 1.18 -1.06 -10.13
N GLU A 99 1.66 -0.34 -11.15
CA GLU A 99 1.18 -0.42 -12.52
C GLU A 99 1.35 -1.83 -13.10
N PHE A 100 2.52 -2.44 -12.85
CA PHE A 100 2.81 -3.80 -13.27
C PHE A 100 1.90 -4.82 -12.56
N THR A 101 1.73 -4.69 -11.25
CA THR A 101 0.84 -5.55 -10.46
C THR A 101 -0.60 -5.48 -10.97
N HIS A 102 -1.10 -4.28 -11.24
CA HIS A 102 -2.46 -4.05 -11.73
C HIS A 102 -2.72 -4.70 -13.10
N LEU A 103 -1.70 -4.74 -13.98
CA LEU A 103 -1.80 -5.27 -15.35
C LEU A 103 -1.45 -6.75 -15.46
N VAL A 104 -0.59 -7.29 -14.59
CA VAL A 104 -0.01 -8.63 -14.71
C VAL A 104 -0.24 -9.49 -13.46
N GLY A 105 0.13 -8.97 -12.27
CA GLY A 105 0.08 -9.70 -11.01
C GLY A 105 1.19 -10.74 -10.83
N SER A 106 2.29 -10.65 -11.58
CA SER A 106 3.49 -11.42 -11.32
C SER A 106 4.31 -10.79 -10.20
N THR A 107 4.94 -11.61 -9.38
CA THR A 107 5.87 -11.19 -8.33
C THR A 107 7.33 -11.43 -8.70
N GLU A 108 7.61 -11.72 -9.98
CA GLU A 108 8.97 -11.93 -10.47
C GLU A 108 9.71 -10.59 -10.58
N PRO A 109 10.90 -10.46 -9.96
CA PRO A 109 11.72 -9.27 -10.12
C PRO A 109 12.26 -9.17 -11.55
N ASP A 110 12.59 -7.95 -11.97
CA ASP A 110 13.14 -7.61 -13.28
C ASP A 110 12.22 -8.01 -14.47
N ALA A 111 10.98 -8.38 -14.20
CA ALA A 111 10.03 -8.72 -15.27
C ALA A 111 9.53 -7.45 -15.97
N VAL A 112 9.20 -7.54 -17.25
CA VAL A 112 8.75 -6.42 -18.07
C VAL A 112 7.54 -6.82 -18.89
N LEU A 113 6.41 -6.13 -18.69
CA LEU A 113 5.26 -6.24 -19.57
C LEU A 113 5.46 -5.31 -20.76
N VAL A 114 5.27 -5.84 -21.96
CA VAL A 114 5.29 -5.06 -23.22
C VAL A 114 3.98 -5.29 -23.96
N LEU A 115 3.34 -4.22 -24.37
CA LEU A 115 2.25 -4.26 -25.37
C LEU A 115 2.81 -3.71 -26.67
N ASP A 116 2.65 -4.45 -27.76
CA ASP A 116 3.04 -4.02 -29.08
C ASP A 116 1.99 -3.06 -29.72
N PRO A 117 2.28 -2.44 -30.90
CA PRO A 117 1.36 -1.54 -31.57
C PRO A 117 0.01 -2.17 -31.98
N GLN A 118 -0.09 -3.48 -31.99
CA GLN A 118 -1.33 -4.24 -32.23
C GLN A 118 -2.09 -4.53 -30.94
N GLY A 119 -1.53 -4.18 -29.78
CA GLY A 119 -2.11 -4.40 -28.46
C GLY A 119 -1.84 -5.81 -27.90
N GLU A 120 -1.00 -6.59 -28.57
CA GLU A 120 -0.60 -7.92 -28.06
C GLU A 120 0.36 -7.78 -26.87
N ALA A 121 0.01 -8.42 -25.76
CA ALA A 121 0.75 -8.34 -24.51
C ALA A 121 1.71 -9.51 -24.36
N VAL A 122 2.97 -9.20 -24.05
CA VAL A 122 4.03 -10.18 -23.75
C VAL A 122 4.73 -9.81 -22.45
N LEU A 123 4.86 -10.79 -21.57
CA LEU A 123 5.62 -10.67 -20.33
C LEU A 123 7.03 -11.25 -20.55
N TYR A 124 8.03 -10.39 -20.44
CA TYR A 124 9.43 -10.78 -20.44
C TYR A 124 9.90 -11.00 -19.01
N GLN A 125 10.48 -12.16 -18.72
CA GLN A 125 10.99 -12.48 -17.39
C GLN A 125 12.20 -13.43 -17.48
N ALA A 126 13.04 -13.44 -16.45
CA ALA A 126 14.12 -14.38 -16.36
C ALA A 126 13.59 -15.82 -16.37
N PRO A 127 14.13 -16.72 -17.20
CA PRO A 127 13.70 -18.13 -17.20
C PRO A 127 14.06 -18.79 -15.86
N SER A 128 13.31 -19.85 -15.49
CA SER A 128 13.80 -20.77 -14.47
C SER A 128 14.91 -21.63 -15.08
N TRP A 129 16.01 -21.79 -14.34
CA TRP A 129 17.10 -22.62 -14.81
C TRP A 129 16.86 -24.11 -14.52
N ASP A 130 17.11 -24.94 -15.53
CA ASP A 130 17.08 -26.38 -15.36
C ASP A 130 18.23 -26.84 -14.45
N ARG A 131 18.02 -27.92 -13.68
CA ARG A 131 19.02 -28.47 -12.75
C ARG A 131 20.27 -29.00 -13.42
N SER A 132 20.26 -29.17 -14.74
CA SER A 132 21.44 -29.54 -15.56
C SER A 132 22.33 -28.35 -15.90
N THR A 133 21.90 -27.10 -15.59
CA THR A 133 22.69 -25.90 -15.87
C THR A 133 23.34 -25.35 -14.59
N PRO A 134 24.53 -24.72 -14.70
CA PRO A 134 25.22 -24.14 -13.55
C PRO A 134 24.40 -23.08 -12.82
N GLU A 135 23.61 -22.30 -13.53
CA GLU A 135 22.80 -21.19 -13.01
C GLU A 135 21.79 -21.64 -11.95
N PHE A 136 21.37 -22.93 -11.98
CA PHE A 136 20.52 -23.52 -10.97
C PHE A 136 21.05 -23.32 -9.53
N PHE A 137 22.37 -23.29 -9.35
CA PHE A 137 23.00 -23.12 -8.04
C PHE A 137 24.05 -22.01 -7.97
N THR A 138 24.45 -21.41 -9.09
CA THR A 138 25.40 -20.29 -9.11
C THR A 138 24.69 -18.93 -9.17
N SER A 139 23.54 -18.85 -9.84
CA SER A 139 22.77 -17.61 -9.91
C SER A 139 22.11 -17.25 -8.58
N ARG A 140 22.09 -15.97 -8.21
CA ARG A 140 21.32 -15.45 -7.04
C ARG A 140 19.84 -15.76 -7.13
N LEU A 141 19.29 -15.91 -8.33
CA LEU A 141 17.91 -16.33 -8.59
C LEU A 141 17.81 -17.84 -8.87
N GLY A 142 18.91 -18.59 -8.68
CA GLY A 142 18.93 -20.04 -8.82
C GLY A 142 18.10 -20.73 -7.76
N GLU A 143 17.54 -21.88 -8.10
CA GLU A 143 16.60 -22.61 -7.24
C GLU A 143 17.17 -22.97 -5.86
N LEU A 144 18.47 -23.27 -5.74
CA LEU A 144 19.10 -23.56 -4.45
C LEU A 144 19.18 -22.33 -3.52
N TRP A 145 19.04 -21.11 -4.06
CA TRP A 145 19.10 -19.87 -3.30
C TRP A 145 17.72 -19.36 -2.92
N VAL A 146 16.76 -19.38 -3.87
CA VAL A 146 15.46 -18.73 -3.69
C VAL A 146 14.28 -19.67 -3.79
N GLY A 147 14.53 -20.97 -3.93
CA GLY A 147 13.49 -21.98 -4.14
C GLY A 147 13.05 -22.10 -5.60
N PRO A 148 12.11 -23.00 -5.89
CA PRO A 148 11.58 -23.21 -7.23
C PRO A 148 10.94 -21.95 -7.80
N ARG A 149 11.36 -21.55 -9.00
CA ARG A 149 10.74 -20.46 -9.77
C ARG A 149 9.85 -21.03 -10.87
N PRO A 150 8.75 -20.35 -11.22
CA PRO A 150 7.88 -20.81 -12.30
C PRO A 150 8.60 -20.79 -13.64
N THR A 151 8.33 -21.77 -14.50
CA THR A 151 8.76 -21.73 -15.89
C THR A 151 7.95 -20.70 -16.67
N LEU A 152 8.47 -20.24 -17.82
CA LEU A 152 7.72 -19.35 -18.71
C LEU A 152 6.33 -19.90 -19.06
N ALA A 153 6.25 -21.19 -19.38
CA ALA A 153 4.99 -21.85 -19.72
C ALA A 153 4.02 -21.90 -18.53
N HIS A 154 4.54 -22.11 -17.29
CA HIS A 154 3.73 -22.08 -16.07
C HIS A 154 3.18 -20.67 -15.84
N THR A 155 4.01 -19.63 -15.94
CA THR A 155 3.58 -18.24 -15.80
C THR A 155 2.54 -17.86 -16.85
N ALA A 156 2.74 -18.27 -18.11
CA ALA A 156 1.77 -18.01 -19.18
C ALA A 156 0.40 -18.64 -18.90
N ALA A 157 0.38 -19.90 -18.46
CA ALA A 157 -0.84 -20.61 -18.11
C ALA A 157 -1.54 -19.99 -16.89
N LEU A 158 -0.79 -19.62 -15.85
CA LEU A 158 -1.31 -19.02 -14.63
C LEU A 158 -1.90 -17.64 -14.88
N LEU A 159 -1.18 -16.77 -15.58
CA LEU A 159 -1.52 -15.35 -15.72
C LEU A 159 -2.32 -15.01 -16.99
N GLY A 160 -2.46 -15.95 -17.91
CA GLY A 160 -3.17 -15.72 -19.17
C GLY A 160 -2.51 -14.64 -20.04
N VAL A 161 -1.18 -14.62 -20.08
CA VAL A 161 -0.38 -13.70 -20.90
C VAL A 161 0.80 -14.45 -21.52
N SER A 162 1.12 -14.13 -22.77
CA SER A 162 2.31 -14.73 -23.43
C SER A 162 3.58 -14.36 -22.70
N THR A 163 4.53 -15.30 -22.60
CA THR A 163 5.80 -15.07 -21.90
C THR A 163 7.00 -15.29 -22.85
N ARG A 164 8.08 -14.55 -22.62
CA ARG A 164 9.35 -14.71 -23.32
C ARG A 164 10.54 -14.57 -22.34
N PRO A 165 11.71 -15.14 -22.68
CA PRO A 165 12.93 -14.89 -21.93
C PRO A 165 13.27 -13.41 -21.87
N LEU A 166 13.77 -12.94 -20.72
CA LEU A 166 14.10 -11.52 -20.50
C LEU A 166 15.12 -11.00 -21.51
N GLU A 167 16.09 -11.84 -21.91
CA GLU A 167 17.14 -11.49 -22.87
C GLU A 167 16.58 -11.10 -24.25
N GLU A 168 15.38 -11.57 -24.60
CA GLU A 168 14.73 -11.19 -25.84
C GLU A 168 14.24 -9.74 -25.84
N LEU A 169 14.18 -9.08 -24.69
CA LEU A 169 13.84 -7.66 -24.60
C LEU A 169 14.84 -6.76 -25.34
N GLU A 170 16.10 -7.18 -25.47
CA GLU A 170 17.14 -6.47 -26.25
C GLU A 170 16.74 -6.24 -27.70
N LYS A 171 15.82 -7.03 -28.28
CA LYS A 171 15.28 -6.85 -29.62
C LYS A 171 14.52 -5.53 -29.78
N LEU A 172 14.13 -4.91 -28.67
CA LEU A 172 13.44 -3.60 -28.65
C LEU A 172 14.42 -2.42 -28.60
N GLN A 173 15.74 -2.64 -28.68
CA GLN A 173 16.72 -1.57 -28.62
C GLN A 173 16.44 -0.46 -29.66
N GLY A 174 16.37 0.79 -29.17
CA GLY A 174 16.05 1.96 -30.00
C GLY A 174 14.60 2.05 -30.47
N THR A 175 13.73 1.15 -30.02
CA THR A 175 12.31 1.22 -30.33
C THR A 175 11.68 2.43 -29.65
N ARG A 176 10.92 3.23 -30.42
CA ARG A 176 10.15 4.33 -29.83
C ARG A 176 8.98 3.78 -29.04
N ALA A 177 8.97 4.03 -27.73
CA ALA A 177 7.99 3.48 -26.80
C ALA A 177 7.59 4.51 -25.73
N ARG A 178 6.48 4.23 -25.03
CA ARG A 178 6.17 4.80 -23.72
C ARG A 178 6.58 3.81 -22.64
N ILE A 179 7.14 4.30 -21.54
CA ILE A 179 7.57 3.48 -20.42
C ILE A 179 7.09 4.06 -19.10
N VAL A 180 6.76 3.18 -18.14
CA VAL A 180 6.62 3.58 -16.73
C VAL A 180 8.02 3.72 -16.14
N ARG A 181 8.41 4.95 -15.85
CA ARG A 181 9.76 5.30 -15.38
C ARG A 181 9.99 5.01 -13.90
N GLY A 182 11.26 4.93 -13.53
CA GLY A 182 11.71 4.83 -12.14
C GLY A 182 11.78 3.41 -11.59
N TYR A 183 11.45 2.40 -12.41
CA TYR A 183 11.49 1.00 -11.99
C TYR A 183 12.72 0.23 -12.48
N ASP A 184 13.17 0.47 -13.71
CA ASP A 184 14.34 -0.20 -14.29
C ASP A 184 15.09 0.71 -15.29
N ALA A 185 16.21 1.27 -14.85
CA ALA A 185 17.02 2.17 -15.67
C ALA A 185 17.65 1.48 -16.90
N ARG A 186 17.84 0.14 -16.87
CA ARG A 186 18.37 -0.62 -18.03
C ARG A 186 17.32 -0.66 -19.13
N VAL A 187 16.06 -0.90 -18.77
CA VAL A 187 14.93 -0.93 -19.73
C VAL A 187 14.70 0.48 -20.27
N GLU A 188 14.79 1.51 -19.44
CA GLU A 188 14.68 2.90 -19.87
C GLU A 188 15.76 3.27 -20.88
N ALA A 189 17.02 2.85 -20.66
CA ALA A 189 18.12 3.11 -21.56
C ALA A 189 18.07 2.31 -22.89
N LEU A 190 17.32 1.22 -22.93
CA LEU A 190 17.13 0.39 -24.11
C LEU A 190 16.27 1.07 -25.18
N LEU A 191 15.33 1.91 -24.77
CA LEU A 191 14.24 2.44 -25.58
C LEU A 191 14.48 3.88 -26.02
N ASP A 192 13.84 4.29 -27.13
CA ASP A 192 13.69 5.70 -27.51
C ASP A 192 12.41 6.25 -26.86
N THR A 193 12.57 6.99 -25.75
CA THR A 193 11.46 7.45 -24.89
C THR A 193 11.44 8.98 -24.76
N GLU A 194 10.27 9.50 -24.40
CA GLU A 194 10.04 10.94 -24.20
C GLU A 194 9.25 11.17 -22.91
N SER A 195 9.80 11.96 -21.98
CA SER A 195 9.25 12.13 -20.63
C SER A 195 7.80 12.60 -20.57
N GLU A 196 7.36 13.46 -21.47
CA GLU A 196 5.98 13.94 -21.53
C GLU A 196 5.01 12.79 -21.90
N ARG A 197 5.37 11.99 -22.92
CA ARG A 197 4.59 10.82 -23.33
C ARG A 197 4.55 9.75 -22.24
N ASP A 198 5.65 9.55 -21.53
CA ASP A 198 5.74 8.61 -20.41
C ASP A 198 4.88 9.09 -19.24
N GLY A 199 4.83 10.40 -18.98
CA GLY A 199 3.93 11.01 -18.00
C GLY A 199 2.45 10.79 -18.32
N GLU A 200 2.06 10.86 -19.61
CA GLU A 200 0.70 10.52 -20.02
C GLU A 200 0.34 9.04 -19.77
N LEU A 201 1.29 8.12 -19.98
CA LEU A 201 1.12 6.70 -19.65
C LEU A 201 0.91 6.50 -18.14
N ALA A 202 1.78 7.07 -17.30
CA ALA A 202 1.68 6.98 -15.85
C ALA A 202 0.36 7.57 -15.34
N GLY A 203 -0.05 8.74 -15.89
CA GLY A 203 -1.33 9.37 -15.57
C GLY A 203 -2.53 8.46 -15.90
N TYR A 204 -2.55 7.89 -17.10
CA TYR A 204 -3.64 6.99 -17.50
C TYR A 204 -3.70 5.70 -16.65
N LEU A 205 -2.55 5.10 -16.33
CA LEU A 205 -2.49 3.92 -15.47
C LEU A 205 -2.99 4.22 -14.06
N SER A 206 -2.73 5.40 -13.52
CA SER A 206 -3.32 5.87 -12.27
C SER A 206 -4.84 6.08 -12.40
N GLU A 207 -5.31 6.68 -13.50
CA GLU A 207 -6.74 6.88 -13.73
C GLU A 207 -7.49 5.55 -13.91
N LEU A 208 -6.86 4.54 -14.51
CA LEU A 208 -7.43 3.21 -14.67
C LEU A 208 -7.71 2.52 -13.32
N ARG A 209 -6.94 2.86 -12.26
CA ARG A 209 -7.13 2.34 -10.90
C ARG A 209 -8.16 3.11 -10.07
N LEU A 210 -8.67 4.26 -10.54
CA LEU A 210 -9.70 5.02 -9.80
C LEU A 210 -10.95 4.18 -9.55
N VAL A 211 -11.44 3.46 -10.57
CA VAL A 211 -12.62 2.60 -10.47
C VAL A 211 -12.18 1.17 -10.26
N LYS A 212 -12.46 0.63 -9.08
CA LYS A 212 -12.17 -0.76 -8.71
C LYS A 212 -13.20 -1.69 -9.33
N ASP A 213 -12.74 -2.78 -9.93
CA ASP A 213 -13.60 -3.89 -10.35
C ASP A 213 -13.95 -4.81 -9.17
N ASP A 214 -14.84 -5.78 -9.39
CA ASP A 214 -15.34 -6.66 -8.32
C ASP A 214 -14.22 -7.50 -7.69
N TYR A 215 -13.18 -7.87 -8.47
CA TYR A 215 -12.03 -8.59 -7.95
C TYR A 215 -11.22 -7.71 -6.99
N GLU A 216 -10.93 -6.47 -7.37
CA GLU A 216 -10.20 -5.51 -6.54
C GLU A 216 -10.94 -5.21 -5.24
N VAL A 217 -12.26 -5.00 -5.32
CA VAL A 217 -13.11 -4.79 -4.13
C VAL A 217 -13.06 -5.99 -3.19
N ALA A 218 -13.06 -7.21 -3.72
CA ALA A 218 -12.94 -8.42 -2.90
C ALA A 218 -11.57 -8.52 -2.22
N GLN A 219 -10.48 -8.17 -2.92
CA GLN A 219 -9.13 -8.18 -2.33
C GLN A 219 -8.97 -7.10 -1.25
N LEU A 220 -9.52 -5.91 -1.46
CA LEU A 220 -9.57 -4.86 -0.43
C LEU A 220 -10.36 -5.31 0.79
N GLN A 221 -11.51 -5.97 0.61
CA GLN A 221 -12.28 -6.50 1.74
C GLN A 221 -11.50 -7.57 2.51
N GLU A 222 -10.76 -8.47 1.85
CA GLU A 222 -9.90 -9.47 2.51
C GLU A 222 -8.79 -8.79 3.33
N ALA A 223 -8.16 -7.73 2.80
CA ALA A 223 -7.15 -6.94 3.51
C ALA A 223 -7.74 -6.24 4.74
N VAL A 224 -8.93 -5.65 4.61
CA VAL A 224 -9.69 -5.02 5.72
C VAL A 224 -10.05 -6.05 6.77
N ASP A 225 -10.55 -7.23 6.39
CA ASP A 225 -10.92 -8.29 7.33
C ASP A 225 -9.71 -8.80 8.13
N ALA A 226 -8.54 -8.90 7.50
CA ALA A 226 -7.29 -9.23 8.18
C ALA A 226 -6.85 -8.10 9.14
N THR A 227 -7.02 -6.83 8.72
CA THR A 227 -6.77 -5.65 9.54
C THR A 227 -7.65 -5.63 10.79
N VAL A 228 -8.95 -5.92 10.66
CA VAL A 228 -9.88 -6.04 11.80
C VAL A 228 -9.37 -7.05 12.83
N ARG A 229 -8.94 -8.24 12.39
CA ARG A 229 -8.37 -9.25 13.28
C ARG A 229 -7.05 -8.78 13.92
N GLY A 230 -6.27 -7.98 13.20
CA GLY A 230 -5.05 -7.35 13.73
C GLY A 230 -5.35 -6.38 14.87
N PHE A 231 -6.35 -5.52 14.71
CA PHE A 231 -6.82 -4.63 15.78
C PHE A 231 -7.32 -5.41 17.01
N GLU A 232 -8.07 -6.50 16.81
CA GLU A 232 -8.49 -7.36 17.92
C GLU A 232 -7.30 -7.95 18.69
N ASP A 233 -6.25 -8.38 17.98
CA ASP A 233 -5.04 -8.93 18.61
C ASP A 233 -4.30 -7.86 19.40
N VAL A 234 -4.19 -6.65 18.88
CA VAL A 234 -3.57 -5.51 19.57
C VAL A 234 -4.36 -5.16 20.84
N VAL A 235 -5.69 -5.12 20.78
CA VAL A 235 -6.54 -4.84 21.96
C VAL A 235 -6.37 -5.91 23.03
N ARG A 236 -6.27 -7.20 22.66
CA ARG A 236 -5.97 -8.30 23.61
C ARG A 236 -4.59 -8.15 24.22
N GLY A 237 -3.61 -7.63 23.45
CA GLY A 237 -2.23 -7.41 23.87
C GLY A 237 -1.95 -6.05 24.52
N LEU A 238 -2.95 -5.20 24.79
CA LEU A 238 -2.73 -3.91 25.44
C LEU A 238 -2.07 -4.01 26.84
N PRO A 239 -2.36 -5.02 27.69
CA PRO A 239 -1.65 -5.17 28.96
C PRO A 239 -0.13 -5.35 28.78
N GLU A 240 0.29 -6.10 27.77
CA GLU A 240 1.70 -6.32 27.44
C GLU A 240 2.32 -5.04 26.83
N ALA A 241 1.57 -4.29 26.02
CA ALA A 241 2.01 -2.98 25.53
C ALA A 241 2.24 -1.99 26.69
N GLN A 242 1.36 -2.00 27.72
CA GLN A 242 1.56 -1.19 28.92
C GLN A 242 2.80 -1.63 29.74
N ALA A 243 3.14 -2.90 29.72
CA ALA A 243 4.35 -3.42 30.39
C ALA A 243 5.64 -3.16 29.59
N THR A 244 5.53 -2.78 28.31
CA THR A 244 6.68 -2.60 27.41
C THR A 244 6.64 -1.24 26.70
N SER A 245 6.05 -1.14 25.52
CA SER A 245 5.97 0.10 24.71
C SER A 245 4.97 -0.04 23.55
N GLU A 246 4.79 1.04 22.78
CA GLU A 246 4.06 1.09 21.52
C GLU A 246 4.53 0.02 20.51
N ARG A 247 5.82 -0.36 20.54
CA ARG A 247 6.39 -1.41 19.67
C ARG A 247 5.74 -2.78 19.86
N TRP A 248 5.18 -3.04 21.02
CA TRP A 248 4.42 -4.28 21.22
C TRP A 248 3.18 -4.30 20.33
N ALA A 249 2.43 -3.20 20.28
CA ALA A 249 1.25 -3.08 19.44
C ALA A 249 1.60 -3.23 17.95
N GLU A 250 2.65 -2.54 17.50
CA GLU A 250 3.20 -2.67 16.14
C GLU A 250 3.60 -4.12 15.83
N GLY A 251 4.35 -4.77 16.73
CA GLY A 251 4.82 -6.14 16.53
C GLY A 251 3.70 -7.16 16.46
N VAL A 252 2.66 -7.02 17.29
CA VAL A 252 1.47 -7.89 17.27
C VAL A 252 0.69 -7.72 15.97
N PHE A 253 0.46 -6.48 15.53
CA PHE A 253 -0.20 -6.22 14.26
C PHE A 253 0.63 -6.76 13.07
N GLY A 254 1.95 -6.51 13.07
CA GLY A 254 2.86 -7.01 12.04
C GLY A 254 2.87 -8.55 11.94
N LEU A 255 2.72 -9.26 13.07
CA LEU A 255 2.56 -10.71 13.05
C LEU A 255 1.29 -11.12 12.28
N ARG A 256 0.15 -10.48 12.56
CA ARG A 256 -1.11 -10.74 11.86
C ARG A 256 -1.00 -10.44 10.38
N ALA A 257 -0.48 -9.26 10.03
CA ALA A 257 -0.29 -8.83 8.65
C ALA A 257 0.57 -9.83 7.86
N ARG A 258 1.65 -10.34 8.48
CA ARG A 258 2.54 -11.29 7.80
C ARG A 258 1.97 -12.68 7.65
N VAL A 259 1.11 -13.13 8.56
CA VAL A 259 0.50 -14.47 8.52
C VAL A 259 -0.65 -14.51 7.52
N GLU A 260 -1.52 -13.52 7.50
CA GLU A 260 -2.71 -13.51 6.65
C GLU A 260 -2.51 -12.79 5.32
N GLY A 261 -1.69 -11.74 5.29
CA GLY A 261 -1.35 -10.97 4.10
C GLY A 261 0.05 -11.20 3.56
N ASN A 262 0.52 -10.24 2.81
CA ASN A 262 1.91 -10.12 2.37
C ASN A 262 2.78 -9.47 3.46
N ASP A 263 2.33 -8.32 3.97
CA ASP A 263 3.00 -7.54 5.02
C ASP A 263 2.04 -6.44 5.54
N VAL A 264 2.55 -5.49 6.32
CA VAL A 264 1.87 -4.22 6.55
C VAL A 264 1.86 -3.40 5.26
N GLY A 265 0.77 -2.66 5.00
CA GLY A 265 0.64 -1.83 3.80
C GLY A 265 1.48 -0.56 3.85
N TYR A 266 1.78 -0.10 5.06
CA TYR A 266 2.59 1.09 5.36
C TYR A 266 3.17 0.96 6.77
N GLY A 267 4.08 1.88 7.15
CA GLY A 267 4.62 1.92 8.51
C GLY A 267 3.51 2.16 9.52
N SER A 268 3.20 1.14 10.33
CA SER A 268 2.14 1.23 11.33
C SER A 268 2.40 2.37 12.31
N ILE A 269 1.36 3.09 12.69
CA ILE A 269 1.38 4.16 13.68
C ILE A 269 0.73 3.62 14.95
N CYS A 270 1.50 3.56 16.04
CA CYS A 270 1.04 3.13 17.35
C CYS A 270 1.37 4.21 18.37
N ALA A 271 0.56 5.27 18.41
CA ALA A 271 0.88 6.54 19.10
C ALA A 271 0.09 6.68 20.40
N ALA A 272 0.75 6.49 21.56
CA ALA A 272 0.14 6.61 22.89
C ALA A 272 0.31 8.02 23.47
N GLY A 273 -0.69 8.50 24.22
CA GLY A 273 -0.67 9.80 24.87
C GLY A 273 -0.43 10.94 23.87
N ALA A 274 0.53 11.80 24.15
CA ALA A 274 0.84 12.96 23.30
C ALA A 274 1.41 12.61 21.91
N HIS A 275 1.95 11.42 21.72
CA HIS A 275 2.41 10.95 20.41
C HIS A 275 1.25 10.90 19.40
N ALA A 276 0.02 10.67 19.84
CA ALA A 276 -1.19 10.72 19.01
C ALA A 276 -1.40 12.08 18.32
N CYS A 277 -0.72 13.14 18.75
CA CYS A 277 -0.71 14.45 18.09
C CYS A 277 0.32 14.57 16.98
N THR A 278 1.15 13.54 16.73
CA THR A 278 2.08 13.45 15.61
C THR A 278 1.47 12.55 14.54
N LEU A 279 1.17 13.11 13.35
CA LEU A 279 0.36 12.44 12.33
C LEU A 279 0.97 11.11 11.85
N HIS A 280 2.29 11.06 11.66
CA HIS A 280 3.02 9.86 11.23
C HIS A 280 4.08 9.48 12.29
N TRP A 281 3.60 9.10 13.48
CA TRP A 281 4.45 8.57 14.55
C TRP A 281 4.77 7.11 14.30
N THR A 282 5.86 6.83 13.59
CA THR A 282 6.28 5.49 13.19
C THR A 282 7.45 4.93 14.00
N ASP A 283 8.03 5.71 14.91
CA ASP A 283 9.09 5.24 15.82
C ASP A 283 8.54 4.24 16.84
N ASN A 284 7.29 4.42 17.26
CA ASN A 284 6.51 3.52 18.14
C ASN A 284 7.27 3.10 19.39
N ASP A 285 8.09 4.00 19.98
CA ASP A 285 9.01 3.66 21.06
C ASP A 285 8.57 4.23 22.42
N GLY A 286 7.42 4.89 22.47
CA GLY A 286 6.88 5.48 23.69
C GLY A 286 6.20 4.49 24.63
N PRO A 287 6.03 4.90 25.90
CA PRO A 287 5.32 4.13 26.90
C PRO A 287 3.80 4.21 26.68
N VAL A 288 3.11 3.10 26.90
CA VAL A 288 1.64 3.01 26.87
C VAL A 288 1.11 3.03 28.31
N ARG A 289 0.31 4.04 28.69
CA ARG A 289 -0.14 4.22 30.09
C ARG A 289 -1.65 4.18 30.22
N ALA A 290 -2.13 3.51 31.27
CA ALA A 290 -3.54 3.54 31.61
C ALA A 290 -4.01 5.00 31.84
N GLY A 291 -5.21 5.32 31.35
CA GLY A 291 -5.78 6.67 31.38
C GLY A 291 -5.39 7.58 30.20
N GLU A 292 -4.44 7.15 29.36
CA GLU A 292 -4.13 7.80 28.08
C GLU A 292 -4.94 7.18 26.94
N LEU A 293 -4.92 7.82 25.76
CA LEU A 293 -5.36 7.24 24.50
C LEU A 293 -4.18 6.58 23.80
N ILE A 294 -4.46 5.58 22.97
CA ILE A 294 -3.55 5.08 21.93
C ILE A 294 -4.24 5.20 20.59
N LEU A 295 -3.64 5.95 19.67
CA LEU A 295 -4.04 6.03 18.29
C LEU A 295 -3.29 4.94 17.53
N LEU A 296 -4.04 4.06 16.90
CA LEU A 296 -3.55 2.95 16.09
C LEU A 296 -4.01 3.18 14.65
N ASP A 297 -3.05 3.34 13.75
CA ASP A 297 -3.29 3.50 12.31
C ASP A 297 -2.47 2.46 11.59
N MET A 298 -3.17 1.44 11.08
CA MET A 298 -2.57 0.20 10.63
C MET A 298 -3.42 -0.45 9.54
N GLY A 299 -2.76 -0.94 8.49
CA GLY A 299 -3.39 -1.66 7.40
C GLY A 299 -2.59 -2.88 6.96
N VAL A 300 -3.28 -3.98 6.65
CA VAL A 300 -2.69 -5.18 6.06
C VAL A 300 -2.60 -5.00 4.55
N GLU A 301 -1.43 -5.22 3.96
CA GLU A 301 -1.30 -5.50 2.54
C GLU A 301 -1.64 -6.97 2.30
N GLY A 302 -2.72 -7.24 1.59
CA GLY A 302 -3.17 -8.58 1.24
C GLY A 302 -2.17 -9.30 0.31
N ARG A 303 -2.43 -10.58 0.02
CA ARG A 303 -1.53 -11.40 -0.82
C ARG A 303 -1.47 -10.93 -2.27
N GLU A 304 -2.53 -10.30 -2.75
CA GLU A 304 -2.63 -9.67 -4.07
C GLU A 304 -2.19 -8.19 -4.05
N LEU A 305 -1.54 -7.75 -2.97
CA LEU A 305 -0.96 -6.43 -2.75
C LEU A 305 -1.97 -5.27 -2.65
N TYR A 306 -3.26 -5.55 -2.51
CA TYR A 306 -4.24 -4.54 -2.11
C TYR A 306 -4.12 -4.27 -0.62
N THR A 307 -4.12 -3.01 -0.23
CA THR A 307 -3.91 -2.60 1.15
C THR A 307 -5.17 -2.02 1.78
N ALA A 308 -5.37 -2.29 3.08
CA ALA A 308 -6.34 -1.61 3.91
C ALA A 308 -5.69 -0.41 4.62
N ASP A 309 -6.52 0.55 5.05
CA ASP A 309 -6.10 1.73 5.80
C ASP A 309 -7.13 2.07 6.87
N VAL A 310 -6.83 1.76 8.13
CA VAL A 310 -7.79 1.90 9.22
C VAL A 310 -7.15 2.52 10.44
N THR A 311 -7.77 3.59 10.96
CA THR A 311 -7.38 4.17 12.25
C THR A 311 -8.48 3.98 13.30
N ARG A 312 -8.05 3.59 14.52
CA ARG A 312 -8.85 3.67 15.74
C ARG A 312 -8.05 4.30 16.86
N THR A 313 -8.68 5.23 17.57
CA THR A 313 -8.13 5.80 18.80
C THR A 313 -8.85 5.16 20.00
N LEU A 314 -8.10 4.49 20.85
CA LEU A 314 -8.62 3.62 21.91
C LEU A 314 -8.20 4.11 23.29
N PRO A 315 -9.07 4.03 24.33
CA PRO A 315 -8.67 4.31 25.71
C PRO A 315 -7.87 3.13 26.29
N VAL A 316 -6.61 3.35 26.64
CA VAL A 316 -5.70 2.29 27.16
C VAL A 316 -6.25 1.56 28.37
N GLY A 317 -7.03 2.25 29.20
CA GLY A 317 -7.71 1.66 30.36
C GLY A 317 -9.10 1.06 30.07
N GLY A 318 -9.48 0.95 28.79
CA GLY A 318 -10.79 0.41 28.36
C GLY A 318 -11.97 1.39 28.44
N THR A 319 -11.80 2.58 29.02
CA THR A 319 -12.84 3.61 29.13
C THR A 319 -12.28 5.00 28.90
N PHE A 320 -13.00 5.82 28.14
CA PHE A 320 -12.62 7.22 27.90
C PHE A 320 -12.86 8.08 29.16
N THR A 321 -11.92 8.97 29.46
CA THR A 321 -12.19 10.08 30.38
C THR A 321 -13.24 11.04 29.77
N PRO A 322 -13.92 11.91 30.56
CA PRO A 322 -14.89 12.84 30.01
C PRO A 322 -14.33 13.73 28.87
N ARG A 323 -13.09 14.21 28.99
CA ARG A 323 -12.46 15.04 27.95
C ARG A 323 -12.05 14.27 26.71
N GLN A 324 -11.52 13.08 26.89
CA GLN A 324 -11.22 12.18 25.75
C GLN A 324 -12.49 11.84 24.99
N ARG A 325 -13.58 11.50 25.70
CA ARG A 325 -14.88 11.20 25.09
C ARG A 325 -15.46 12.40 24.34
N GLU A 326 -15.30 13.63 24.86
CA GLU A 326 -15.75 14.87 24.21
C GLU A 326 -15.06 15.03 22.85
N VAL A 327 -13.71 14.94 22.80
CA VAL A 327 -12.93 15.05 21.57
C VAL A 327 -13.23 13.89 20.62
N TYR A 328 -13.24 12.66 21.13
CA TYR A 328 -13.54 11.47 20.34
C TYR A 328 -14.94 11.54 19.70
N THR A 329 -15.96 11.93 20.47
CA THR A 329 -17.34 12.08 19.97
C THR A 329 -17.43 13.13 18.88
N LEU A 330 -16.66 14.23 18.98
CA LEU A 330 -16.63 15.26 17.95
C LEU A 330 -16.02 14.73 16.65
N VAL A 331 -14.92 13.99 16.73
CA VAL A 331 -14.28 13.35 15.55
C VAL A 331 -15.23 12.29 14.94
N PHE A 332 -15.87 11.48 15.76
CA PHE A 332 -16.87 10.50 15.30
C PHE A 332 -18.04 11.18 14.55
N GLN A 333 -18.60 12.26 15.11
CA GLN A 333 -19.66 13.03 14.43
C GLN A 333 -19.18 13.66 13.12
N SER A 334 -17.93 14.09 13.06
CA SER A 334 -17.30 14.59 11.85
C SER A 334 -17.19 13.50 10.78
N GLN A 335 -16.82 12.28 11.17
CA GLN A 335 -16.74 11.14 10.28
C GLN A 335 -18.13 10.75 9.75
N GLU A 336 -19.15 10.73 10.61
CA GLU A 336 -20.55 10.47 10.20
C GLU A 336 -21.06 11.49 9.17
N ALA A 337 -20.71 12.77 9.35
CA ALA A 337 -21.05 13.81 8.37
C ALA A 337 -20.35 13.59 7.03
N ALA A 338 -19.08 13.15 7.05
CA ALA A 338 -18.34 12.79 5.84
C ALA A 338 -18.95 11.58 5.13
N PHE A 339 -19.33 10.53 5.86
CA PHE A 339 -20.05 9.37 5.31
C PHE A 339 -21.35 9.78 4.63
N ALA A 340 -22.15 10.62 5.28
CA ALA A 340 -23.42 11.11 4.73
C ALA A 340 -23.23 11.93 3.44
N ALA A 341 -22.08 12.59 3.28
CA ALA A 341 -21.71 13.34 2.10
C ALA A 341 -21.07 12.46 1.00
N CYS A 342 -20.61 11.26 1.33
CA CYS A 342 -19.92 10.35 0.40
C CYS A 342 -20.93 9.59 -0.46
N ARG A 343 -21.16 10.06 -1.71
CA ARG A 343 -22.09 9.44 -2.66
C ARG A 343 -21.66 9.75 -4.10
N PRO A 344 -22.09 8.94 -5.09
CA PRO A 344 -21.73 9.20 -6.48
C PRO A 344 -22.25 10.56 -6.97
N GLY A 345 -21.47 11.18 -7.85
CA GLY A 345 -21.81 12.45 -8.49
C GLY A 345 -21.52 13.71 -7.69
N VAL A 346 -21.11 13.60 -6.40
CA VAL A 346 -20.64 14.75 -5.63
C VAL A 346 -19.14 14.99 -5.89
N ASP A 347 -18.72 16.22 -5.62
CA ASP A 347 -17.30 16.60 -5.65
C ASP A 347 -16.47 15.73 -4.67
N PHE A 348 -15.26 15.33 -5.07
CA PHE A 348 -14.37 14.50 -4.24
C PHE A 348 -14.11 15.09 -2.85
N LEU A 349 -14.06 16.43 -2.72
CA LEU A 349 -13.86 17.12 -1.44
C LEU A 349 -15.15 17.31 -0.63
N ALA A 350 -16.32 16.84 -1.09
CA ALA A 350 -17.56 17.00 -0.35
C ALA A 350 -17.53 16.33 1.03
N PRO A 351 -17.02 15.09 1.22
CA PRO A 351 -16.82 14.49 2.53
C PRO A 351 -15.91 15.32 3.43
N HIS A 352 -14.80 15.83 2.90
CA HIS A 352 -13.87 16.69 3.64
C HIS A 352 -14.57 17.96 4.15
N ARG A 353 -15.29 18.67 3.28
CA ARG A 353 -16.03 19.89 3.69
C ARG A 353 -17.07 19.61 4.76
N ALA A 354 -17.80 18.49 4.64
CA ALA A 354 -18.80 18.09 5.64
C ALA A 354 -18.15 17.80 7.01
N ALA A 355 -17.02 17.10 7.02
CA ALA A 355 -16.27 16.84 8.24
C ALA A 355 -15.75 18.12 8.89
N MET A 356 -15.13 19.01 8.11
CA MET A 356 -14.58 20.27 8.62
C MET A 356 -15.64 21.18 9.22
N GLN A 357 -16.86 21.20 8.67
CA GLN A 357 -17.98 21.93 9.26
C GLN A 357 -18.25 21.48 10.70
N VAL A 358 -18.31 20.17 10.93
CA VAL A 358 -18.54 19.61 12.29
C VAL A 358 -17.39 19.95 13.23
N LEU A 359 -16.15 19.77 12.78
CA LEU A 359 -14.95 20.04 13.59
C LEU A 359 -14.85 21.53 13.96
N ALA A 360 -15.04 22.45 13.01
CA ALA A 360 -14.97 23.89 13.26
C ALA A 360 -16.00 24.35 14.30
N HIS A 361 -17.26 23.91 14.17
CA HIS A 361 -18.29 24.20 15.17
C HIS A 361 -17.98 23.54 16.52
N GLY A 362 -17.34 22.39 16.54
CA GLY A 362 -16.86 21.73 17.75
C GLY A 362 -15.78 22.56 18.44
N LEU A 363 -14.78 23.02 17.71
CA LEU A 363 -13.70 23.88 18.22
C LEU A 363 -14.25 25.20 18.79
N GLN A 364 -15.29 25.76 18.17
CA GLN A 364 -15.99 26.94 18.69
C GLN A 364 -16.70 26.63 20.01
N ARG A 365 -17.43 25.52 20.09
CA ARG A 365 -18.11 25.12 21.36
C ARG A 365 -17.12 24.84 22.49
N MET A 366 -15.94 24.35 22.19
CA MET A 366 -14.85 24.12 23.14
C MET A 366 -14.13 25.41 23.54
N GLY A 367 -14.47 26.56 22.92
CA GLY A 367 -13.83 27.85 23.18
C GLY A 367 -12.41 27.99 22.62
N ILE A 368 -12.01 27.10 21.71
CA ILE A 368 -10.68 27.11 21.07
C ILE A 368 -10.63 28.17 19.96
N VAL A 369 -11.73 28.34 19.22
CA VAL A 369 -11.89 29.38 18.21
C VAL A 369 -13.09 30.26 18.51
N ALA A 370 -13.04 31.51 18.08
CA ALA A 370 -14.12 32.48 18.34
C ALA A 370 -15.31 32.27 17.40
N SER A 371 -15.06 31.89 16.15
CA SER A 371 -16.08 31.67 15.10
C SER A 371 -15.70 30.44 14.25
N ALA A 372 -16.65 29.58 13.98
CA ALA A 372 -16.47 28.45 13.08
C ALA A 372 -16.32 28.93 11.62
N GLU A 373 -17.09 29.95 11.23
CA GLU A 373 -17.08 30.51 9.89
C GLU A 373 -15.70 31.08 9.54
N ASP A 374 -15.05 31.79 10.48
CA ASP A 374 -13.74 32.38 10.25
C ASP A 374 -12.65 31.33 10.02
N VAL A 375 -12.73 30.19 10.69
CA VAL A 375 -11.72 29.11 10.54
C VAL A 375 -11.96 28.24 9.32
N LEU A 376 -13.17 28.25 8.76
CA LEU A 376 -13.53 27.54 7.54
C LEU A 376 -13.30 28.34 6.27
N ASP A 377 -12.88 29.60 6.39
CA ASP A 377 -12.54 30.44 5.24
C ASP A 377 -11.42 29.77 4.43
N GLU A 378 -11.66 29.58 3.12
CA GLU A 378 -10.75 28.84 2.23
C GLU A 378 -9.38 29.56 2.07
N ASP A 379 -9.34 30.88 2.26
CA ASP A 379 -8.10 31.65 2.19
C ASP A 379 -7.33 31.66 3.52
N ASP A 380 -8.01 31.43 4.64
CA ASP A 380 -7.43 31.46 5.99
C ASP A 380 -7.05 30.05 6.52
N LYS A 381 -7.93 29.06 6.40
CA LYS A 381 -7.74 27.67 6.79
C LYS A 381 -7.16 27.46 8.21
N ARG A 382 -7.48 28.34 9.16
CA ARG A 382 -6.95 28.27 10.54
C ARG A 382 -7.28 26.97 11.26
N TYR A 383 -8.32 26.24 10.84
CA TYR A 383 -8.64 24.93 11.38
C TYR A 383 -7.48 23.92 11.21
N THR A 384 -6.62 24.10 10.20
CA THR A 384 -5.47 23.21 9.93
C THR A 384 -4.47 23.15 11.08
N ARG A 385 -4.49 24.11 12.01
CA ARG A 385 -3.68 24.02 13.23
C ARG A 385 -3.98 22.78 14.06
N TRP A 386 -5.21 22.31 14.04
CA TRP A 386 -5.68 21.16 14.82
C TRP A 386 -6.09 19.96 13.98
N THR A 387 -6.18 20.12 12.65
CA THR A 387 -6.47 19.06 11.69
C THR A 387 -5.79 19.37 10.35
N LEU A 388 -4.53 18.93 10.20
CA LEU A 388 -3.64 19.34 9.11
C LEU A 388 -3.90 18.59 7.81
N HIS A 389 -4.40 17.35 7.86
CA HIS A 389 -4.54 16.48 6.70
C HIS A 389 -5.93 16.52 6.04
N GLY A 390 -6.02 15.99 4.83
CA GLY A 390 -7.30 15.75 4.15
C GLY A 390 -8.09 14.63 4.84
N VAL A 391 -9.41 14.62 4.64
CA VAL A 391 -10.27 13.57 5.21
C VAL A 391 -10.34 12.33 4.32
N SER A 392 -9.83 12.41 3.09
CA SER A 392 -9.95 11.30 2.14
C SER A 392 -8.82 11.28 1.12
N HIS A 393 -8.36 10.08 0.82
CA HIS A 393 -7.53 9.76 -0.36
C HIS A 393 -8.01 8.46 -1.00
N MET A 394 -7.62 8.22 -2.25
CA MET A 394 -7.91 6.95 -2.92
C MET A 394 -7.05 5.84 -2.31
N LEU A 395 -7.64 4.67 -2.20
CA LEU A 395 -7.04 3.44 -1.67
C LEU A 395 -7.09 2.32 -2.71
N GLY A 396 -6.09 1.46 -2.75
CA GLY A 396 -6.03 0.35 -3.68
C GLY A 396 -4.81 -0.54 -3.48
N LEU A 397 -4.01 -0.72 -4.53
CA LEU A 397 -2.70 -1.37 -4.45
C LEU A 397 -1.70 -0.54 -3.62
N ASP A 398 -1.81 0.77 -3.68
CA ASP A 398 -1.07 1.66 -2.80
C ASP A 398 -2.01 2.25 -1.74
N VAL A 399 -1.50 2.53 -0.56
CA VAL A 399 -2.26 3.21 0.49
C VAL A 399 -2.74 4.59 0.02
N HIS A 400 -1.87 5.38 -0.59
CA HIS A 400 -2.22 6.61 -1.30
C HIS A 400 -2.25 6.35 -2.80
N ASP A 401 -3.28 5.62 -3.28
CA ASP A 401 -3.36 5.17 -4.67
C ASP A 401 -3.71 6.32 -5.63
N CYS A 402 -3.48 6.07 -6.92
CA CYS A 402 -3.82 6.96 -8.02
C CYS A 402 -3.12 8.33 -7.99
N ALA A 403 -1.90 8.41 -7.42
CA ALA A 403 -1.19 9.67 -7.20
C ALA A 403 -0.85 10.45 -8.51
N HIS A 404 -0.72 9.76 -9.64
CA HIS A 404 -0.44 10.38 -10.95
C HIS A 404 -1.70 10.67 -11.78
N ALA A 405 -2.90 10.36 -11.27
CA ALA A 405 -4.16 10.70 -11.94
C ALA A 405 -4.29 12.23 -12.05
N ARG A 406 -4.82 12.69 -13.19
CA ARG A 406 -5.06 14.13 -13.38
C ARG A 406 -5.99 14.67 -12.31
N GLU A 407 -5.72 15.88 -11.82
CA GLU A 407 -6.54 16.52 -10.79
C GLU A 407 -8.04 16.55 -11.11
N GLN A 408 -8.40 16.75 -12.38
CA GLN A 408 -9.78 16.79 -12.86
C GLN A 408 -10.48 15.44 -12.77
N GLN A 409 -9.74 14.34 -12.73
CA GLN A 409 -10.28 12.98 -12.59
C GLN A 409 -10.27 12.53 -11.13
N TYR A 410 -9.43 13.10 -10.29
CA TYR A 410 -9.26 12.75 -8.89
C TYR A 410 -9.75 13.89 -7.97
N LYS A 411 -8.84 14.75 -7.48
CA LYS A 411 -9.12 15.74 -6.42
C LYS A 411 -10.10 16.84 -6.81
N LYS A 412 -10.20 17.16 -8.10
CA LYS A 412 -11.17 18.12 -8.66
C LYS A 412 -12.28 17.42 -9.46
N GLY A 413 -12.34 16.09 -9.37
CA GLY A 413 -13.35 15.25 -10.00
C GLY A 413 -14.55 15.03 -9.11
N THR A 414 -15.45 14.16 -9.58
CA THR A 414 -16.62 13.71 -8.83
C THR A 414 -16.46 12.24 -8.43
N LEU A 415 -16.98 11.88 -7.27
CA LEU A 415 -17.02 10.49 -6.82
C LEU A 415 -17.83 9.64 -7.80
N GLN A 416 -17.30 8.48 -8.14
CA GLN A 416 -17.93 7.52 -9.05
C GLN A 416 -18.17 6.20 -8.33
N PRO A 417 -19.21 5.43 -8.70
CA PRO A 417 -19.35 4.05 -8.24
C PRO A 417 -18.08 3.25 -8.56
N GLY A 418 -17.62 2.44 -7.60
CA GLY A 418 -16.37 1.68 -7.72
C GLY A 418 -15.13 2.41 -7.19
N TYR A 419 -15.20 3.69 -6.82
CA TYR A 419 -14.12 4.34 -6.09
C TYR A 419 -14.01 3.74 -4.69
N VAL A 420 -12.78 3.46 -4.25
CA VAL A 420 -12.48 3.15 -2.85
C VAL A 420 -11.56 4.22 -2.30
N LEU A 421 -11.95 4.80 -1.18
CA LEU A 421 -11.27 5.92 -0.53
C LEU A 421 -11.38 5.80 0.98
N THR A 422 -10.51 6.51 1.71
CA THR A 422 -10.58 6.65 3.16
C THR A 422 -11.57 7.72 3.58
N ILE A 423 -12.13 7.60 4.80
CA ILE A 423 -12.77 8.70 5.52
C ILE A 423 -12.17 8.76 6.92
N GLU A 424 -11.29 9.76 7.14
CA GLU A 424 -10.32 9.78 8.24
C GLU A 424 -10.21 11.15 8.97
N PRO A 425 -11.28 11.79 9.42
CA PRO A 425 -11.14 13.03 10.18
C PRO A 425 -10.36 12.83 11.48
N GLY A 426 -9.61 13.86 11.89
CA GLY A 426 -8.87 13.85 13.14
C GLY A 426 -8.76 15.23 13.79
N LEU A 427 -8.51 15.25 15.09
CA LEU A 427 -8.14 16.42 15.88
C LEU A 427 -6.91 16.12 16.73
N TYR A 428 -5.97 17.07 16.77
CA TYR A 428 -4.66 16.90 17.40
C TYR A 428 -4.32 18.13 18.23
N PHE A 429 -4.49 18.04 19.53
CA PHE A 429 -4.20 19.12 20.48
C PHE A 429 -2.80 18.96 21.05
N GLN A 430 -1.83 19.62 20.44
CA GLN A 430 -0.43 19.53 20.87
C GLN A 430 -0.28 19.84 22.38
N PRO A 431 0.62 19.14 23.10
CA PRO A 431 0.76 19.30 24.54
C PRO A 431 1.22 20.69 24.98
N ASP A 432 1.85 21.44 24.09
CA ASP A 432 2.36 22.81 24.30
C ASP A 432 1.51 23.91 23.61
N ASP A 433 0.33 23.55 23.03
CA ASP A 433 -0.55 24.53 22.41
C ASP A 433 -1.33 25.36 23.44
N LEU A 434 -0.87 26.58 23.68
CA LEU A 434 -1.49 27.50 24.63
C LEU A 434 -2.85 28.09 24.20
N LEU A 435 -3.28 27.88 22.96
CA LEU A 435 -4.62 28.24 22.49
C LEU A 435 -5.67 27.16 22.88
N VAL A 436 -5.22 26.00 23.27
CA VAL A 436 -6.05 24.88 23.70
C VAL A 436 -6.14 24.83 25.22
N PRO A 437 -7.35 24.65 25.82
CA PRO A 437 -7.50 24.41 27.25
C PRO A 437 -6.54 23.33 27.76
N GLU A 438 -5.97 23.54 28.95
CA GLU A 438 -4.92 22.67 29.51
C GLU A 438 -5.33 21.20 29.59
N ASP A 439 -6.60 20.92 29.92
CA ASP A 439 -7.19 19.60 30.08
C ASP A 439 -7.52 18.88 28.75
N LEU A 440 -7.29 19.54 27.62
CA LEU A 440 -7.38 18.96 26.27
C LEU A 440 -6.01 18.74 25.62
N ARG A 441 -4.94 19.38 26.13
CA ARG A 441 -3.61 19.28 25.55
C ARG A 441 -3.07 17.85 25.60
N GLY A 442 -2.43 17.42 24.53
CA GLY A 442 -1.91 16.06 24.38
C GLY A 442 -2.98 15.03 23.95
N ILE A 443 -4.22 15.45 23.68
CA ILE A 443 -5.25 14.57 23.12
C ILE A 443 -5.20 14.64 21.58
N GLY A 444 -4.85 13.51 20.96
CA GLY A 444 -4.95 13.28 19.51
C GLY A 444 -5.96 12.18 19.23
N VAL A 445 -6.86 12.40 18.26
CA VAL A 445 -7.88 11.44 17.84
C VAL A 445 -7.99 11.44 16.33
N ARG A 446 -7.90 10.26 15.69
CA ARG A 446 -8.29 9.97 14.32
C ARG A 446 -9.19 8.74 14.31
N ILE A 447 -10.22 8.76 13.48
CA ILE A 447 -11.11 7.61 13.23
C ILE A 447 -11.19 7.49 11.71
N GLU A 448 -10.81 6.35 11.18
CA GLU A 448 -10.68 6.11 9.75
C GLU A 448 -11.27 4.78 9.34
N ASP A 449 -11.93 4.81 8.21
CA ASP A 449 -12.50 3.63 7.56
C ASP A 449 -12.27 3.67 6.05
N ASP A 450 -12.12 2.47 5.46
CA ASP A 450 -12.11 2.23 4.02
C ASP A 450 -13.53 2.21 3.49
N VAL A 451 -13.80 2.97 2.44
CA VAL A 451 -15.15 3.23 1.94
C VAL A 451 -15.25 2.98 0.44
N LEU A 452 -16.15 2.10 0.04
CA LEU A 452 -16.53 1.88 -1.36
C LEU A 452 -17.71 2.78 -1.73
N VAL A 453 -17.56 3.61 -2.76
CA VAL A 453 -18.68 4.35 -3.35
C VAL A 453 -19.54 3.38 -4.16
N THR A 454 -20.82 3.32 -3.84
CA THR A 454 -21.83 2.47 -4.50
C THR A 454 -22.68 3.27 -5.49
N ALA A 455 -23.62 2.64 -6.17
CA ALA A 455 -24.52 3.32 -7.11
C ALA A 455 -25.44 4.37 -6.45
N ASP A 456 -25.73 4.21 -5.16
CA ASP A 456 -26.74 4.99 -4.42
C ASP A 456 -26.20 5.64 -3.13
N GLY A 457 -24.91 5.45 -2.81
CA GLY A 457 -24.28 6.00 -1.60
C GLY A 457 -22.85 5.50 -1.43
N CYS A 458 -22.54 5.01 -0.23
CA CYS A 458 -21.27 4.35 0.06
C CYS A 458 -21.43 3.18 1.04
N ARG A 459 -20.47 2.27 1.02
CA ARG A 459 -20.37 1.12 1.93
C ARG A 459 -19.06 1.19 2.72
N ASN A 460 -19.15 1.15 4.03
CA ASN A 460 -17.99 1.02 4.91
C ASN A 460 -17.48 -0.44 4.83
N LEU A 461 -16.22 -0.64 4.37
CA LEU A 461 -15.57 -1.95 4.29
C LEU A 461 -15.06 -2.40 5.65
N SER A 462 -14.71 -1.47 6.55
CA SER A 462 -14.19 -1.71 7.90
C SER A 462 -15.27 -1.64 9.00
N ALA A 463 -16.55 -1.76 8.64
CA ALA A 463 -17.70 -1.66 9.56
C ALA A 463 -17.69 -2.68 10.71
N ALA A 464 -16.87 -3.74 10.63
CA ALA A 464 -16.68 -4.70 11.71
C ALA A 464 -15.93 -4.13 12.92
N LEU A 465 -15.17 -3.03 12.75
CA LEU A 465 -14.53 -2.30 13.85
C LEU A 465 -15.45 -1.18 14.34
N PRO A 466 -15.83 -1.16 15.63
CA PRO A 466 -16.71 -0.12 16.16
C PRO A 466 -16.07 1.26 16.09
N ARG A 467 -16.92 2.28 15.95
CA ARG A 467 -16.55 3.71 15.89
C ARG A 467 -17.24 4.56 16.94
N ASP A 468 -18.48 4.21 17.32
CA ASP A 468 -19.14 4.88 18.44
C ASP A 468 -18.37 4.67 19.73
N PRO A 469 -18.13 5.70 20.55
CA PRO A 469 -17.30 5.58 21.74
C PRO A 469 -17.82 4.55 22.76
N GLY A 470 -19.13 4.35 22.86
CA GLY A 470 -19.71 3.33 23.75
C GLY A 470 -19.54 1.92 23.19
N GLU A 471 -19.68 1.76 21.88
CA GLU A 471 -19.41 0.47 21.20
C GLU A 471 -17.93 0.10 21.25
N VAL A 472 -17.02 1.06 21.13
CA VAL A 472 -15.56 0.84 21.29
C VAL A 472 -15.25 0.29 22.68
N GLU A 473 -15.78 0.92 23.74
CA GLU A 473 -15.54 0.43 25.11
C GLU A 473 -16.11 -0.98 25.33
N ALA A 474 -17.32 -1.24 24.82
CA ALA A 474 -17.96 -2.55 24.93
C ALA A 474 -17.18 -3.64 24.13
N TRP A 475 -16.69 -3.31 22.94
CA TRP A 475 -15.86 -4.19 22.12
C TRP A 475 -14.53 -4.54 22.81
N MET A 476 -13.83 -3.53 23.33
CA MET A 476 -12.58 -3.74 24.09
C MET A 476 -12.78 -4.64 25.31
N ALA A 477 -13.85 -4.37 26.09
CA ALA A 477 -14.19 -5.19 27.26
C ALA A 477 -14.50 -6.66 26.85
N GLY A 478 -15.23 -6.84 25.73
CA GLY A 478 -15.54 -8.17 25.18
C GLY A 478 -14.29 -8.97 24.78
N LEU A 479 -13.26 -8.30 24.25
CA LEU A 479 -12.01 -8.95 23.85
C LEU A 479 -11.12 -9.32 25.04
N GLN A 480 -11.08 -8.49 26.08
CA GLN A 480 -10.26 -8.73 27.27
C GLN A 480 -10.80 -9.88 28.13
N HIS A 481 -12.10 -10.17 28.06
CA HIS A 481 -12.71 -11.31 28.77
C HIS A 481 -12.50 -12.67 28.08
N ARG A 482 -12.09 -12.69 26.80
CA ARG A 482 -11.72 -13.91 26.08
C ARG A 482 -10.23 -14.12 26.27
N GLY A 483 -9.82 -15.18 26.98
CA GLY A 483 -8.41 -15.46 27.22
C GLY A 483 -7.58 -15.66 25.94
N PRO A 484 -6.24 -15.65 26.00
CA PRO A 484 -5.32 -15.65 24.85
C PRO A 484 -5.39 -16.90 23.96
N GLY A 485 -6.38 -17.76 24.09
CA GLY A 485 -6.56 -18.99 23.28
C GLY A 485 -7.66 -18.97 22.20
N ASP A 486 -8.59 -18.01 22.25
CA ASP A 486 -9.77 -18.02 21.37
C ASP A 486 -9.55 -17.33 20.01
N GLY A 487 -8.39 -16.71 19.79
CA GLY A 487 -8.01 -16.03 18.55
C GLY A 487 -6.73 -16.56 17.89
N ALA A 488 -6.35 -17.81 18.18
CA ALA A 488 -5.14 -18.39 17.60
C ALA A 488 -5.16 -18.26 16.07
N VAL A 489 -4.09 -17.66 15.52
CA VAL A 489 -3.83 -17.57 14.09
C VAL A 489 -3.94 -18.96 13.48
N LYS A 490 -5.02 -19.23 12.76
CA LYS A 490 -5.16 -20.48 12.02
C LYS A 490 -4.35 -20.33 10.74
N PRO A 491 -3.44 -21.29 10.44
CA PRO A 491 -2.76 -21.26 9.15
C PRO A 491 -3.82 -21.32 8.04
N VAL A 492 -3.82 -20.35 7.15
CA VAL A 492 -4.60 -20.39 5.91
C VAL A 492 -4.00 -21.50 5.06
N ARG A 493 -4.82 -22.50 4.71
CA ARG A 493 -4.44 -23.63 3.85
C ARG A 493 -4.36 -23.21 2.40
#